data_2982aea3dcfa40b19c8434276c7cebc5
#
_entry.id   2982aea3dcfa40b19c8434276c7cebc5
#
_cell.length_a   1.000
_cell.length_b   1.000
_cell.length_c   1.000
_cell.angle_alpha   90.00
_cell.angle_beta   90.00
_cell.angle_gamma   90.00
#
_symmetry.space_group_name_H-M   'P 1'
#
loop_
_entity.id
_entity.type
_entity.pdbx_description
1 polymer ?
#
loop_
_entity_poly.entity_id
_entity_poly.type
_entity_poly.pdbx_seq_one_letter_code
_entity_poly.pdbx_strand_id
1 'polypeptide(L)'
;MNKKSNNYLVIIIVLLLVVAIITGAGLCYLSWSDDYKPGSNGGQMQSTEVKESTEYNMTESSETIPKEEDASSEPIAPTEEVAESSESTEATMEAPSVDGETLSDNMVTMEQIAITAEGEYEYIKDGKVASHKGIDVSKYQGNVDWKKVAEDGVEYTFIRVGCRGYGSSGTLIKDEKFHQNVKGALEQGIKVGAYFFTQAITTEEALAEAELVIKELGDYEITYPVAIDVERIQNEKARQDALTVEERTEICKVFCEKIKEAGYIPMVYGDSETFEKLIIPQELAAYDFWICETNGTMTFPYEFAVWQYSHKGTVSGIKGDTNISISLKEW
;
A
#
# COMPACT_ATOMS: atom_id res chain seq x y z
N MET A 1 27.08 -37.05 41.56
CA MET A 1 27.33 -35.76 40.90
C MET A 1 26.01 -35.00 40.77
N ASN A 2 25.96 -33.80 41.26
CA ASN A 2 24.74 -33.09 41.68
C ASN A 2 23.99 -32.46 40.50
N LYS A 3 22.77 -32.91 40.25
CA LYS A 3 21.87 -32.41 39.22
C LYS A 3 21.58 -30.88 39.32
N LYS A 4 21.77 -30.29 40.52
CA LYS A 4 21.65 -28.85 40.76
C LYS A 4 22.77 -28.01 40.18
N SER A 5 24.01 -28.54 40.10
CA SER A 5 25.17 -27.82 39.58
C SER A 5 25.11 -27.62 38.06
N ASN A 6 24.50 -28.55 37.30
CA ASN A 6 24.36 -28.41 35.85
C ASN A 6 23.34 -27.33 35.44
N ASN A 7 22.27 -27.11 36.23
CA ASN A 7 21.27 -26.08 35.90
C ASN A 7 21.82 -24.66 36.05
N TYR A 8 22.71 -24.43 37.07
CA TYR A 8 23.34 -23.11 37.22
C TYR A 8 24.34 -22.82 36.08
N LEU A 9 25.06 -23.83 35.60
CA LEU A 9 25.98 -23.65 34.47
C LEU A 9 25.24 -23.30 33.17
N VAL A 10 24.12 -23.96 32.91
CA VAL A 10 23.27 -23.65 31.75
C VAL A 10 22.69 -22.21 31.83
N ILE A 11 22.23 -21.81 33.00
CA ILE A 11 21.70 -20.45 33.21
C ILE A 11 22.79 -19.39 32.98
N ILE A 12 24.01 -19.62 33.48
CA ILE A 12 25.13 -18.70 33.28
C ILE A 12 25.52 -18.59 31.79
N ILE A 13 25.54 -19.71 31.06
CA ILE A 13 25.86 -19.73 29.62
C ILE A 13 24.79 -18.96 28.85
N VAL A 14 23.50 -19.12 29.13
CA VAL A 14 22.41 -18.40 28.48
C VAL A 14 22.50 -16.89 28.78
N LEU A 15 22.80 -16.51 30.03
CA LEU A 15 23.00 -15.09 30.40
C LEU A 15 24.20 -14.47 29.67
N LEU A 16 25.31 -15.21 29.55
CA LEU A 16 26.49 -14.72 28.81
C LEU A 16 26.20 -14.56 27.31
N LEU A 17 25.40 -15.45 26.70
CA LEU A 17 24.98 -15.32 25.31
C LEU A 17 24.06 -14.10 25.09
N VAL A 18 23.14 -13.85 26.01
CA VAL A 18 22.26 -12.68 25.95
C VAL A 18 23.07 -11.37 26.08
N VAL A 19 24.07 -11.32 26.98
CA VAL A 19 24.96 -10.16 27.12
C VAL A 19 25.80 -9.96 25.85
N ALA A 20 26.30 -11.06 25.24
CA ALA A 20 27.07 -10.97 23.99
C ALA A 20 26.22 -10.44 22.80
N ILE A 21 24.94 -10.81 22.72
CA ILE A 21 24.03 -10.32 21.70
C ILE A 21 23.74 -8.83 21.92
N ILE A 22 23.49 -8.39 23.15
CA ILE A 22 23.23 -6.98 23.47
C ILE A 22 24.47 -6.10 23.21
N THR A 23 25.67 -6.59 23.55
CA THR A 23 26.92 -5.83 23.29
C THR A 23 27.28 -5.83 21.81
N GLY A 24 27.02 -6.92 21.07
CA GLY A 24 27.20 -6.99 19.62
C GLY A 24 26.28 -6.02 18.87
N ALA A 25 25.02 -5.98 19.24
CA ALA A 25 24.05 -5.05 18.66
C ALA A 25 24.40 -3.57 18.99
N GLY A 26 24.88 -3.29 20.21
CA GLY A 26 25.33 -1.95 20.61
C GLY A 26 26.57 -1.48 19.86
N LEU A 27 27.51 -2.36 19.56
CA LEU A 27 28.70 -2.03 18.75
C LEU A 27 28.37 -1.81 17.27
N CYS A 28 27.42 -2.54 16.70
CA CYS A 28 26.92 -2.27 15.36
C CYS A 28 26.19 -0.92 15.26
N TYR A 29 25.42 -0.55 16.29
CA TYR A 29 24.72 0.74 16.34
C TYR A 29 25.70 1.92 16.46
N LEU A 30 26.75 1.78 17.26
CA LEU A 30 27.80 2.83 17.41
C LEU A 30 28.70 2.94 16.17
N SER A 31 28.96 1.85 15.46
CA SER A 31 29.72 1.87 14.19
C SER A 31 28.96 2.54 13.06
N TRP A 32 27.59 2.50 13.09
CA TRP A 32 26.77 3.12 12.05
C TRP A 32 26.57 4.64 12.28
N SER A 33 26.73 5.14 13.49
CA SER A 33 26.56 6.54 13.82
C SER A 33 27.81 7.42 13.54
N ASP A 34 28.99 6.83 13.35
CA ASP A 34 30.25 7.56 13.17
C ASP A 34 30.61 7.85 11.70
N ASP A 35 29.91 7.27 10.71
CA ASP A 35 30.21 7.46 9.28
C ASP A 35 29.46 8.62 8.62
N TYR A 36 28.63 9.39 9.36
CA TYR A 36 27.99 10.57 8.81
C TYR A 36 28.70 11.86 9.22
N LYS A 37 29.77 12.25 8.48
CA LYS A 37 30.33 13.61 8.48
C LYS A 37 30.04 14.29 7.14
N PRO A 38 29.32 15.43 7.12
CA PRO A 38 29.20 16.23 5.90
C PRO A 38 30.55 16.88 5.59
N GLY A 39 31.21 16.42 4.55
CA GLY A 39 32.45 16.94 4.06
C GLY A 39 32.27 18.30 3.38
N SER A 40 32.86 19.35 3.97
CA SER A 40 33.16 20.61 3.33
C SER A 40 34.38 20.42 2.40
N ASN A 41 34.18 20.53 1.09
CA ASN A 41 35.28 20.83 0.19
C ASN A 41 34.81 21.86 -0.85
N GLY A 42 35.34 23.06 -0.67
CA GLY A 42 35.36 24.10 -1.67
C GLY A 42 36.34 23.72 -2.79
N GLY A 43 35.85 23.73 -3.99
CA GLY A 43 36.63 23.62 -5.21
C GLY A 43 36.02 24.55 -6.24
N GLN A 44 36.65 25.70 -6.46
CA GLN A 44 36.39 26.60 -7.59
C GLN A 44 36.61 25.86 -8.90
N MET A 45 35.64 25.89 -9.81
CA MET A 45 35.91 25.75 -11.24
C MET A 45 35.02 26.69 -12.05
N GLN A 46 35.68 27.36 -12.95
CA GLN A 46 35.33 28.47 -13.82
C GLN A 46 34.02 28.29 -14.60
N SER A 47 33.39 29.44 -14.73
CA SER A 47 32.33 29.78 -15.65
C SER A 47 32.66 29.55 -17.12
N THR A 48 31.78 28.92 -17.85
CA THR A 48 31.58 29.18 -19.27
C THR A 48 30.09 29.43 -19.53
N GLU A 49 29.81 30.67 -19.91
CA GLU A 49 28.52 31.14 -20.38
C GLU A 49 28.12 30.41 -21.67
N VAL A 50 26.89 29.94 -21.72
CA VAL A 50 26.10 29.90 -22.96
C VAL A 50 24.73 30.46 -22.64
N LYS A 51 24.45 31.64 -23.21
CA LYS A 51 23.14 32.27 -23.26
C LYS A 51 22.27 31.50 -24.26
N GLU A 52 21.06 31.21 -23.90
CA GLU A 52 19.92 31.54 -24.74
C GLU A 52 18.61 31.50 -23.98
N SER A 53 17.97 32.58 -23.99
CA SER A 53 16.73 33.13 -23.58
C SER A 53 15.48 32.40 -24.10
N THR A 54 14.47 32.21 -23.25
CA THR A 54 13.09 32.63 -23.59
C THR A 54 12.30 32.84 -22.29
N GLU A 55 12.10 34.11 -21.96
CA GLU A 55 11.12 34.60 -20.99
C GLU A 55 9.71 34.28 -21.50
N TYR A 56 8.87 33.72 -20.61
CA TYR A 56 7.42 33.80 -20.75
C TYR A 56 6.86 34.56 -19.56
N ASN A 57 6.54 35.82 -19.81
CA ASN A 57 5.81 36.70 -18.90
C ASN A 57 4.39 36.18 -18.68
N MET A 58 4.01 35.95 -17.44
CA MET A 58 2.62 35.95 -17.01
C MET A 58 2.36 37.20 -16.19
N THR A 59 1.60 38.08 -16.78
CA THR A 59 1.02 39.28 -16.18
C THR A 59 -0.01 38.89 -15.12
N GLU A 60 0.20 39.42 -13.91
CA GLU A 60 -0.83 39.53 -12.86
C GLU A 60 -2.01 40.38 -13.33
N SER A 61 -3.20 39.86 -13.14
CA SER A 61 -4.41 40.68 -13.04
C SER A 61 -5.06 40.49 -11.68
N SER A 62 -4.91 41.50 -10.87
CA SER A 62 -5.59 41.68 -9.59
C SER A 62 -7.03 42.09 -9.84
N GLU A 63 -8.00 41.32 -9.35
CA GLU A 63 -9.36 41.81 -9.14
C GLU A 63 -9.73 41.71 -7.66
N THR A 64 -10.08 42.87 -7.14
CA THR A 64 -10.48 43.18 -5.78
C THR A 64 -11.93 42.72 -5.53
N ILE A 65 -12.14 42.01 -4.42
CA ILE A 65 -13.47 41.67 -3.89
C ILE A 65 -13.89 42.77 -2.91
N PRO A 66 -15.13 43.33 -3.02
CA PRO A 66 -15.67 44.24 -2.02
C PRO A 66 -16.19 43.50 -0.78
N LYS A 67 -15.88 44.06 0.39
CA LYS A 67 -16.55 43.74 1.66
C LYS A 67 -17.97 44.33 1.63
N GLU A 68 -18.94 43.55 2.13
CA GLU A 68 -20.17 44.11 2.73
C GLU A 68 -20.45 43.49 4.09
N GLU A 69 -20.94 44.37 4.97
CA GLU A 69 -21.10 44.27 6.40
C GLU A 69 -22.46 43.66 6.80
N ASP A 70 -22.40 42.95 7.88
CA ASP A 70 -23.25 42.94 9.09
C ASP A 70 -24.76 43.25 8.98
N ALA A 71 -25.57 42.30 9.43
CA ALA A 71 -26.84 42.60 10.12
C ALA A 71 -27.28 41.43 11.04
N SER A 72 -27.28 41.78 12.31
CA SER A 72 -27.78 41.11 13.48
C SER A 72 -29.24 40.64 13.40
N SER A 73 -29.58 39.55 14.08
CA SER A 73 -30.57 39.58 15.18
C SER A 73 -30.83 38.21 15.80
N GLU A 74 -31.01 38.26 17.06
CA GLU A 74 -31.10 37.31 18.14
C GLU A 74 -32.37 36.42 18.16
N PRO A 75 -32.59 35.66 19.26
CA PRO A 75 -32.92 34.24 19.30
C PRO A 75 -34.37 33.97 19.71
N ILE A 76 -34.82 32.76 19.48
CA ILE A 76 -36.03 32.24 20.10
C ILE A 76 -35.69 30.86 20.73
N ALA A 77 -35.83 30.80 22.06
CA ALA A 77 -35.78 29.61 22.89
C ALA A 77 -37.22 29.14 23.22
N PRO A 78 -37.46 28.13 24.12
CA PRO A 78 -37.75 26.75 23.73
C PRO A 78 -39.19 26.39 24.21
N THR A 79 -39.70 25.24 23.75
CA THR A 79 -40.90 24.64 24.41
C THR A 79 -40.74 23.12 24.56
N GLU A 80 -40.66 22.71 25.77
CA GLU A 80 -41.14 21.59 26.59
C GLU A 80 -41.47 20.22 25.94
N GLU A 81 -40.81 19.27 26.56
CA GLU A 81 -41.17 17.92 27.03
C GLU A 81 -42.53 17.33 26.65
N VAL A 82 -42.50 16.10 26.13
CA VAL A 82 -43.36 15.01 26.58
C VAL A 82 -42.55 13.73 26.62
N ALA A 83 -42.47 13.15 27.83
CA ALA A 83 -41.97 11.82 28.08
C ALA A 83 -43.07 10.78 27.83
N GLU A 84 -42.74 9.66 27.15
CA GLU A 84 -43.39 8.38 27.48
C GLU A 84 -42.56 7.17 27.00
N SER A 85 -42.21 6.40 28.00
CA SER A 85 -42.11 4.93 28.17
C SER A 85 -41.44 4.05 27.09
N SER A 86 -40.34 3.53 27.59
CA SER A 86 -39.73 2.19 27.40
C SER A 86 -40.61 1.11 26.73
N GLU A 87 -40.10 0.57 25.61
CA GLU A 87 -40.16 -0.84 25.33
C GLU A 87 -38.87 -1.26 24.56
N SER A 88 -38.08 -2.09 25.26
CA SER A 88 -36.88 -2.70 24.71
C SER A 88 -37.27 -3.77 23.70
N THR A 89 -37.09 -3.50 22.43
CA THR A 89 -37.01 -4.52 21.41
C THR A 89 -35.54 -4.56 20.95
N GLU A 90 -34.87 -5.63 21.34
CA GLU A 90 -33.61 -6.02 20.69
C GLU A 90 -33.91 -6.26 19.19
N ALA A 91 -33.71 -5.23 18.42
CA ALA A 91 -33.58 -5.37 16.97
C ALA A 91 -32.14 -5.82 16.71
N THR A 92 -31.96 -7.08 16.43
CA THR A 92 -30.80 -7.60 15.69
C THR A 92 -30.75 -6.81 14.41
N MET A 93 -29.84 -5.85 14.34
CA MET A 93 -29.51 -5.18 13.09
C MET A 93 -28.76 -6.17 12.24
N GLU A 94 -29.45 -6.82 11.31
CA GLU A 94 -28.80 -7.43 10.16
C GLU A 94 -28.09 -6.31 9.40
N ALA A 95 -26.75 -6.43 9.27
CA ALA A 95 -25.96 -5.56 8.42
C ALA A 95 -26.53 -5.61 6.98
N PRO A 96 -26.62 -4.48 6.28
CA PRO A 96 -27.08 -4.48 4.90
C PRO A 96 -26.09 -5.29 4.06
N SER A 97 -26.53 -6.42 3.54
CA SER A 97 -25.81 -7.20 2.53
C SER A 97 -25.75 -6.36 1.26
N VAL A 98 -24.57 -5.87 0.91
CA VAL A 98 -24.29 -5.34 -0.41
C VAL A 98 -24.17 -6.56 -1.34
N ASP A 99 -25.09 -6.67 -2.30
CA ASP A 99 -25.10 -7.62 -3.41
C ASP A 99 -24.63 -9.06 -3.12
N GLY A 100 -25.24 -9.77 -2.20
CA GLY A 100 -25.29 -11.24 -2.18
C GLY A 100 -23.97 -12.05 -2.29
N GLU A 101 -22.84 -11.43 -2.46
CA GLU A 101 -21.55 -12.09 -2.52
C GLU A 101 -21.02 -12.34 -1.11
N THR A 102 -20.71 -13.59 -0.83
CA THR A 102 -20.09 -14.01 0.43
C THR A 102 -18.64 -14.37 0.17
N LEU A 103 -17.75 -14.01 1.10
CA LEU A 103 -16.37 -14.45 1.04
C LEU A 103 -16.29 -15.97 1.04
N SER A 104 -15.56 -16.51 0.06
CA SER A 104 -15.16 -17.91 0.05
C SER A 104 -13.97 -18.13 0.98
N ASP A 105 -13.91 -19.31 1.59
CA ASP A 105 -12.75 -19.71 2.38
C ASP A 105 -11.52 -19.89 1.48
N ASN A 106 -10.35 -19.58 2.02
CA ASN A 106 -9.09 -19.84 1.35
C ASN A 106 -8.87 -21.36 1.20
N MET A 107 -8.70 -21.81 -0.05
CA MET A 107 -8.46 -23.21 -0.37
C MET A 107 -6.99 -23.52 -0.70
N VAL A 108 -6.11 -22.50 -0.68
CA VAL A 108 -4.67 -22.67 -0.93
C VAL A 108 -3.98 -23.01 0.37
N THR A 109 -3.18 -24.06 0.38
CA THR A 109 -2.42 -24.50 1.55
C THR A 109 -0.91 -24.38 1.27
N MET A 110 -0.11 -24.30 2.33
CA MET A 110 1.35 -24.22 2.20
C MET A 110 1.98 -25.47 1.57
N GLU A 111 1.31 -26.64 1.62
CA GLU A 111 1.75 -27.86 0.93
C GLU A 111 1.67 -27.74 -0.60
N GLN A 112 0.85 -26.81 -1.11
CA GLN A 112 0.73 -26.51 -2.52
C GLN A 112 1.71 -25.43 -2.99
N ILE A 113 2.52 -24.88 -2.08
CA ILE A 113 3.53 -23.87 -2.41
C ILE A 113 4.88 -24.56 -2.54
N ALA A 114 5.44 -24.56 -3.73
CA ALA A 114 6.84 -24.94 -3.97
C ALA A 114 7.74 -23.73 -3.79
N ILE A 115 8.98 -23.98 -3.37
CA ILE A 115 10.03 -22.95 -3.31
C ILE A 115 11.12 -23.35 -4.26
N THR A 116 11.43 -22.51 -5.24
CA THR A 116 12.48 -22.76 -6.22
C THR A 116 13.89 -22.72 -5.60
N ALA A 117 14.90 -23.07 -6.36
CA ALA A 117 16.30 -22.98 -5.88
C ALA A 117 16.74 -21.53 -5.62
N GLU A 118 16.11 -20.58 -6.29
CA GLU A 118 16.31 -19.15 -6.16
C GLU A 118 15.53 -18.56 -4.94
N GLY A 119 14.67 -19.38 -4.29
CA GLY A 119 13.84 -18.95 -3.16
C GLY A 119 12.51 -18.30 -3.56
N GLU A 120 12.10 -18.47 -4.80
CA GLU A 120 10.83 -17.96 -5.30
C GLU A 120 9.69 -18.93 -5.01
N TYR A 121 8.49 -18.41 -4.79
CA TYR A 121 7.31 -19.21 -4.48
C TYR A 121 6.50 -19.48 -5.73
N GLU A 122 6.05 -20.72 -5.87
CA GLU A 122 5.18 -21.19 -6.95
C GLU A 122 3.97 -21.94 -6.37
N TYR A 123 2.78 -21.60 -6.80
CA TYR A 123 1.58 -22.37 -6.46
C TYR A 123 1.44 -23.56 -7.40
N ILE A 124 1.34 -24.75 -6.82
CA ILE A 124 1.21 -26.00 -7.56
C ILE A 124 -0.21 -26.53 -7.49
N LYS A 125 -0.87 -26.64 -8.63
CA LYS A 125 -2.20 -27.21 -8.79
C LYS A 125 -2.13 -28.35 -9.80
N ASP A 126 -2.64 -29.52 -9.42
CA ASP A 126 -2.65 -30.72 -10.26
C ASP A 126 -1.24 -31.09 -10.80
N GLY A 127 -0.20 -30.87 -9.98
CA GLY A 127 1.19 -31.17 -10.30
C GLY A 127 1.85 -30.21 -11.31
N LYS A 128 1.26 -29.05 -11.55
CA LYS A 128 1.77 -28.00 -12.43
C LYS A 128 1.83 -26.66 -11.70
N VAL A 129 2.78 -25.82 -12.11
CA VAL A 129 2.78 -24.40 -11.69
C VAL A 129 1.52 -23.75 -12.23
N ALA A 130 0.77 -23.12 -11.32
CA ALA A 130 -0.50 -22.46 -11.59
C ALA A 130 -0.52 -21.04 -11.01
N SER A 131 0.64 -20.46 -10.85
CA SER A 131 0.83 -19.07 -10.43
C SER A 131 1.69 -18.33 -11.44
N HIS A 132 1.59 -17.00 -11.41
CA HIS A 132 2.38 -16.08 -12.23
C HIS A 132 3.26 -15.25 -11.32
N LYS A 133 4.53 -15.07 -11.68
CA LYS A 133 5.49 -14.23 -10.96
C LYS A 133 5.23 -12.76 -11.25
N GLY A 134 5.04 -11.96 -10.21
CA GLY A 134 4.86 -10.54 -10.32
C GLY A 134 5.68 -9.73 -9.33
N ILE A 135 5.78 -8.44 -9.60
CA ILE A 135 6.44 -7.46 -8.75
C ILE A 135 5.56 -6.23 -8.60
N ASP A 136 5.83 -5.41 -7.59
CA ASP A 136 5.31 -4.07 -7.55
C ASP A 136 6.43 -3.03 -7.47
N VAL A 137 6.25 -1.92 -8.16
CA VAL A 137 7.25 -0.88 -8.30
C VAL A 137 6.65 0.52 -8.17
N SER A 138 7.51 1.44 -7.74
CA SER A 138 7.22 2.86 -7.63
C SER A 138 8.47 3.66 -7.98
N LYS A 139 8.47 4.96 -7.72
CA LYS A 139 9.66 5.80 -7.86
C LYS A 139 10.88 5.31 -7.06
N TYR A 140 10.65 4.53 -6.00
CA TYR A 140 11.72 4.05 -5.13
C TYR A 140 12.63 3.01 -5.79
N GLN A 141 12.15 2.27 -6.80
CA GLN A 141 12.96 1.37 -7.61
C GLN A 141 13.82 2.13 -8.65
N GLY A 142 13.62 3.45 -8.78
CA GLY A 142 14.40 4.32 -9.66
C GLY A 142 14.19 4.03 -11.14
N ASN A 143 15.27 3.80 -11.88
CA ASN A 143 15.20 3.43 -13.28
C ASN A 143 15.27 1.90 -13.41
N VAL A 144 14.19 1.31 -13.88
CA VAL A 144 14.02 -0.13 -14.09
C VAL A 144 14.46 -0.49 -15.51
N ASP A 145 15.27 -1.53 -15.64
CA ASP A 145 15.59 -2.16 -16.93
C ASP A 145 14.55 -3.27 -17.20
N TRP A 146 13.42 -2.89 -17.76
CA TRP A 146 12.27 -3.76 -17.99
C TRP A 146 12.56 -4.96 -18.87
N LYS A 147 13.56 -4.86 -19.77
CA LYS A 147 14.01 -6.00 -20.57
C LYS A 147 14.58 -7.09 -19.66
N LYS A 148 15.45 -6.72 -18.71
CA LYS A 148 16.01 -7.69 -17.75
C LYS A 148 14.96 -8.22 -16.80
N VAL A 149 13.98 -7.38 -16.41
CA VAL A 149 12.85 -7.82 -15.57
C VAL A 149 12.05 -8.91 -16.29
N ALA A 150 11.76 -8.74 -17.58
CA ALA A 150 11.08 -9.77 -18.38
C ALA A 150 11.94 -11.05 -18.53
N GLU A 151 13.26 -10.89 -18.77
CA GLU A 151 14.21 -12.01 -18.86
C GLU A 151 14.34 -12.78 -17.53
N ASP A 152 14.03 -12.14 -16.39
CA ASP A 152 13.98 -12.73 -15.03
C ASP A 152 12.68 -13.50 -14.77
N GLY A 153 11.79 -13.59 -15.74
CA GLY A 153 10.55 -14.36 -15.67
C GLY A 153 9.39 -13.64 -14.99
N VAL A 154 9.47 -12.31 -14.82
CA VAL A 154 8.34 -11.51 -14.32
C VAL A 154 7.27 -11.40 -15.40
N GLU A 155 6.05 -11.85 -15.09
CA GLU A 155 4.94 -11.91 -16.03
C GLU A 155 3.99 -10.70 -15.90
N TYR A 156 3.88 -10.13 -14.69
CA TYR A 156 3.07 -8.95 -14.41
C TYR A 156 3.72 -8.00 -13.41
N THR A 157 3.25 -6.77 -13.40
CA THR A 157 3.69 -5.78 -12.42
C THR A 157 2.52 -4.89 -11.97
N PHE A 158 2.47 -4.57 -10.68
CA PHE A 158 1.67 -3.47 -10.17
C PHE A 158 2.53 -2.21 -10.08
N ILE A 159 2.07 -1.10 -10.66
CA ILE A 159 2.83 0.15 -10.71
C ILE A 159 2.08 1.23 -9.94
N ARG A 160 2.78 1.88 -8.99
CA ARG A 160 2.17 2.93 -8.20
C ARG A 160 1.82 4.14 -9.04
N VAL A 161 0.53 4.50 -9.05
CA VAL A 161 0.05 5.74 -9.68
C VAL A 161 0.40 6.95 -8.84
N GLY A 162 0.27 6.82 -7.53
CA GLY A 162 0.50 7.90 -6.59
C GLY A 162 0.14 7.51 -5.17
N CYS A 163 0.05 8.52 -4.34
CA CYS A 163 -0.38 8.38 -2.94
C CYS A 163 -1.04 9.66 -2.45
N ARG A 164 -1.80 9.55 -1.37
CA ARG A 164 -2.19 10.73 -0.57
C ARG A 164 -1.22 10.88 0.59
N GLY A 165 -0.77 12.10 0.86
CA GLY A 165 0.10 12.38 2.00
C GLY A 165 -0.61 12.13 3.33
N TYR A 166 0.07 11.51 4.28
CA TYR A 166 -0.46 11.16 5.60
C TYR A 166 -0.62 12.34 6.57
N GLY A 167 -0.06 13.50 6.23
CA GLY A 167 -0.21 14.74 7.02
C GLY A 167 -1.60 15.35 6.89
N SER A 168 -1.90 16.36 7.72
CA SER A 168 -3.21 17.02 7.79
C SER A 168 -3.72 17.57 6.46
N SER A 169 -2.82 17.97 5.53
CA SER A 169 -3.22 18.48 4.22
C SER A 169 -3.76 17.42 3.28
N GLY A 170 -3.40 16.13 3.48
CA GLY A 170 -3.83 15.04 2.61
C GLY A 170 -3.61 15.29 1.12
N THR A 171 -2.47 15.88 0.75
CA THR A 171 -2.19 16.25 -0.63
C THR A 171 -2.05 15.02 -1.53
N LEU A 172 -2.70 15.04 -2.69
CA LEU A 172 -2.52 14.01 -3.73
C LEU A 172 -1.14 14.18 -4.40
N ILE A 173 -0.38 13.11 -4.47
CA ILE A 173 0.98 13.07 -4.99
C ILE A 173 1.06 11.99 -6.07
N LYS A 174 1.39 12.37 -7.29
CA LYS A 174 1.63 11.42 -8.39
C LYS A 174 3.00 10.76 -8.23
N ASP A 175 3.11 9.52 -8.62
CA ASP A 175 4.41 8.86 -8.73
C ASP A 175 5.11 9.32 -10.01
N GLU A 176 6.27 9.94 -9.86
CA GLU A 176 7.04 10.52 -10.97
C GLU A 176 7.56 9.48 -11.99
N LYS A 177 7.58 8.21 -11.61
CA LYS A 177 8.02 7.10 -12.46
C LYS A 177 6.87 6.30 -13.07
N PHE A 178 5.62 6.61 -12.73
CA PHE A 178 4.46 5.85 -13.18
C PHE A 178 4.46 5.64 -14.70
N HIS A 179 4.44 6.70 -15.47
CA HIS A 179 4.36 6.61 -16.94
C HIS A 179 5.60 5.96 -17.57
N GLN A 180 6.79 6.18 -16.99
CA GLN A 180 8.02 5.54 -17.45
C GLN A 180 7.94 4.02 -17.24
N ASN A 181 7.47 3.59 -16.06
CA ASN A 181 7.37 2.19 -15.71
C ASN A 181 6.29 1.47 -16.52
N VAL A 182 5.09 2.07 -16.68
CA VAL A 182 4.04 1.48 -17.52
C VAL A 182 4.51 1.25 -18.95
N LYS A 183 5.10 2.26 -19.59
CA LYS A 183 5.63 2.13 -20.97
C LYS A 183 6.69 1.04 -21.05
N GLY A 184 7.65 1.05 -20.13
CA GLY A 184 8.73 0.08 -20.13
C GLY A 184 8.26 -1.37 -19.94
N ALA A 185 7.29 -1.60 -19.04
CA ALA A 185 6.70 -2.91 -18.81
C ALA A 185 5.92 -3.41 -20.04
N LEU A 186 5.03 -2.59 -20.58
CA LEU A 186 4.22 -2.92 -21.77
C LEU A 186 5.08 -3.19 -23.00
N GLU A 187 6.18 -2.44 -23.23
CA GLU A 187 7.12 -2.66 -24.31
C GLU A 187 7.80 -4.04 -24.25
N GLN A 188 7.87 -4.66 -23.09
CA GLN A 188 8.41 -6.00 -22.91
C GLN A 188 7.33 -7.09 -22.82
N GLY A 189 6.06 -6.74 -22.99
CA GLY A 189 4.94 -7.68 -22.90
C GLY A 189 4.58 -8.10 -21.48
N ILE A 190 5.11 -7.39 -20.45
CA ILE A 190 4.73 -7.59 -19.06
C ILE A 190 3.33 -7.00 -18.87
N LYS A 191 2.42 -7.77 -18.29
CA LYS A 191 1.07 -7.33 -17.97
C LYS A 191 1.08 -6.29 -16.85
N VAL A 192 0.27 -5.25 -16.96
CA VAL A 192 0.29 -4.12 -16.03
C VAL A 192 -1.01 -4.00 -15.27
N GLY A 193 -0.90 -3.96 -13.95
CA GLY A 193 -1.87 -3.42 -13.02
C GLY A 193 -1.35 -2.14 -12.39
N ALA A 194 -2.15 -1.54 -11.54
CA ALA A 194 -1.78 -0.29 -10.88
C ALA A 194 -2.19 -0.29 -9.41
N TYR A 195 -1.56 0.55 -8.59
CA TYR A 195 -2.02 0.75 -7.23
C TYR A 195 -1.89 2.21 -6.78
N PHE A 196 -2.73 2.57 -5.82
CA PHE A 196 -2.72 3.88 -5.19
C PHE A 196 -2.67 3.72 -3.67
N PHE A 197 -1.64 4.28 -3.03
CA PHE A 197 -1.51 4.27 -1.58
C PHE A 197 -2.45 5.32 -0.96
N THR A 198 -3.53 4.84 -0.36
CA THR A 198 -4.57 5.70 0.19
C THR A 198 -4.22 6.22 1.58
N GLN A 199 -4.57 7.47 1.81
CA GLN A 199 -4.70 8.09 3.12
C GLN A 199 -5.98 8.95 3.17
N ALA A 200 -6.99 8.59 2.39
CA ALA A 200 -8.31 9.22 2.44
C ALA A 200 -8.94 9.08 3.83
N ILE A 201 -9.63 10.11 4.28
CA ILE A 201 -10.39 10.12 5.53
C ILE A 201 -11.87 10.42 5.31
N THR A 202 -12.28 10.63 4.06
CA THR A 202 -13.68 10.74 3.64
C THR A 202 -13.88 10.04 2.30
N THR A 203 -15.13 9.77 1.96
CA THR A 203 -15.51 9.18 0.69
C THR A 203 -15.23 10.11 -0.50
N GLU A 204 -15.34 11.43 -0.34
CA GLU A 204 -14.97 12.40 -1.36
C GLU A 204 -13.46 12.37 -1.68
N GLU A 205 -12.64 12.14 -0.65
CA GLU A 205 -11.20 11.96 -0.85
C GLU A 205 -10.89 10.66 -1.58
N ALA A 206 -11.56 9.56 -1.24
CA ALA A 206 -11.42 8.29 -1.94
C ALA A 206 -11.83 8.42 -3.42
N LEU A 207 -12.92 9.11 -3.69
CA LEU A 207 -13.36 9.41 -5.05
C LEU A 207 -12.31 10.22 -5.82
N ALA A 208 -11.73 11.25 -5.21
CA ALA A 208 -10.67 12.06 -5.81
C ALA A 208 -9.38 11.25 -6.08
N GLU A 209 -9.05 10.27 -5.23
CA GLU A 209 -7.95 9.33 -5.46
C GLU A 209 -8.23 8.46 -6.69
N ALA A 210 -9.40 7.84 -6.76
CA ALA A 210 -9.81 7.02 -7.90
C ALA A 210 -9.86 7.82 -9.22
N GLU A 211 -10.37 9.04 -9.21
CA GLU A 211 -10.39 9.94 -10.38
C GLU A 211 -8.97 10.28 -10.85
N LEU A 212 -8.04 10.52 -9.92
CA LEU A 212 -6.64 10.71 -10.26
C LEU A 212 -6.06 9.46 -10.92
N VAL A 213 -6.32 8.28 -10.34
CA VAL A 213 -5.86 7.00 -10.89
C VAL A 213 -6.38 6.82 -12.31
N ILE A 214 -7.68 6.90 -12.54
CA ILE A 214 -8.32 6.77 -13.86
C ILE A 214 -7.70 7.73 -14.87
N LYS A 215 -7.49 8.98 -14.48
CA LYS A 215 -6.85 9.99 -15.32
C LYS A 215 -5.42 9.63 -15.73
N GLU A 216 -4.62 9.12 -14.79
CA GLU A 216 -3.22 8.78 -15.06
C GLU A 216 -3.09 7.47 -15.84
N LEU A 217 -4.04 6.53 -15.68
CA LEU A 217 -4.11 5.32 -16.50
C LEU A 217 -4.33 5.65 -17.99
N GLY A 218 -5.20 6.61 -18.28
CA GLY A 218 -5.42 7.13 -19.63
C GLY A 218 -5.70 6.02 -20.65
N ASP A 219 -4.91 6.02 -21.75
CA ASP A 219 -5.04 5.06 -22.85
C ASP A 219 -4.07 3.85 -22.72
N TYR A 220 -3.43 3.67 -21.56
CA TYR A 220 -2.57 2.50 -21.36
C TYR A 220 -3.38 1.20 -21.32
N GLU A 221 -2.82 0.13 -21.87
CA GLU A 221 -3.40 -1.21 -21.77
C GLU A 221 -3.16 -1.79 -20.35
N ILE A 222 -4.12 -1.56 -19.47
CA ILE A 222 -4.11 -2.06 -18.09
C ILE A 222 -4.99 -3.30 -18.05
N THR A 223 -4.36 -4.47 -18.03
CA THR A 223 -5.04 -5.78 -18.07
C THR A 223 -5.12 -6.44 -16.70
N TYR A 224 -4.28 -6.04 -15.76
CA TYR A 224 -4.31 -6.48 -14.37
C TYR A 224 -5.07 -5.47 -13.50
N PRO A 225 -5.47 -5.86 -12.29
CA PRO A 225 -6.29 -5.01 -11.43
C PRO A 225 -5.69 -3.66 -11.06
N VAL A 226 -6.57 -2.76 -10.62
CA VAL A 226 -6.23 -1.48 -10.02
C VAL A 226 -6.54 -1.55 -8.53
N ALA A 227 -5.50 -1.56 -7.70
CA ALA A 227 -5.62 -1.77 -6.27
C ALA A 227 -5.67 -0.46 -5.48
N ILE A 228 -6.56 -0.41 -4.48
CA ILE A 228 -6.42 0.50 -3.36
C ILE A 228 -5.48 -0.15 -2.34
N ASP A 229 -4.41 0.54 -1.98
CA ASP A 229 -3.39 0.09 -1.04
C ASP A 229 -3.67 0.69 0.33
N VAL A 230 -4.05 -0.18 1.28
CA VAL A 230 -4.50 0.17 2.63
C VAL A 230 -3.50 -0.35 3.65
N GLU A 231 -2.71 0.55 4.21
CA GLU A 231 -1.72 0.21 5.23
C GLU A 231 -1.73 1.22 6.37
N ARG A 232 -1.43 0.76 7.56
CA ARG A 232 -1.22 1.66 8.70
C ARG A 232 0.12 2.38 8.57
N ILE A 233 0.08 3.71 8.63
CA ILE A 233 1.29 4.51 8.77
C ILE A 233 1.71 4.53 10.24
N GLN A 234 2.91 4.06 10.53
CA GLN A 234 3.49 4.16 11.88
C GLN A 234 4.04 5.57 12.13
N ASN A 235 3.13 6.52 12.29
CA ASN A 235 3.45 7.91 12.56
C ASN A 235 2.35 8.52 13.44
N GLU A 236 2.73 9.17 14.54
CA GLU A 236 1.79 9.82 15.50
C GLU A 236 0.86 10.88 14.87
N LYS A 237 1.08 11.24 13.62
CA LYS A 237 0.30 12.23 12.86
C LYS A 237 -0.43 11.63 11.66
N ALA A 238 -0.51 10.31 11.59
CA ALA A 238 -1.23 9.66 10.51
C ALA A 238 -2.71 10.03 10.54
N ARG A 239 -3.19 10.63 9.46
CA ARG A 239 -4.54 11.18 9.38
C ARG A 239 -5.65 10.13 9.48
N GLN A 240 -5.36 8.89 9.09
CA GLN A 240 -6.31 7.78 9.13
C GLN A 240 -6.45 7.10 10.50
N ASP A 241 -5.62 7.46 11.50
CA ASP A 241 -5.67 6.78 12.81
C ASP A 241 -6.99 7.02 13.57
N ALA A 242 -7.71 8.09 13.24
CA ALA A 242 -9.01 8.41 13.84
C ALA A 242 -10.20 7.70 13.17
N LEU A 243 -9.99 7.02 12.04
CA LEU A 243 -11.06 6.34 11.33
C LEU A 243 -11.49 5.07 12.05
N THR A 244 -12.80 4.82 12.06
CA THR A 244 -13.35 3.50 12.41
C THR A 244 -13.08 2.50 11.28
N VAL A 245 -13.29 1.22 11.57
CA VAL A 245 -13.17 0.14 10.60
C VAL A 245 -14.20 0.30 9.48
N GLU A 246 -15.43 0.70 9.84
CA GLU A 246 -16.54 0.94 8.90
C GLU A 246 -16.23 2.10 7.95
N GLU A 247 -15.73 3.23 8.46
CA GLU A 247 -15.37 4.38 7.64
C GLU A 247 -14.26 4.04 6.64
N ARG A 248 -13.25 3.28 7.07
CA ARG A 248 -12.16 2.86 6.19
C ARG A 248 -12.64 1.85 5.15
N THR A 249 -13.55 0.95 5.52
CA THR A 249 -14.18 0.01 4.59
C THR A 249 -14.99 0.75 3.52
N GLU A 250 -15.75 1.76 3.91
CA GLU A 250 -16.53 2.57 2.97
C GLU A 250 -15.63 3.36 1.99
N ILE A 251 -14.49 3.87 2.46
CA ILE A 251 -13.46 4.47 1.61
C ILE A 251 -12.98 3.48 0.54
N CYS A 252 -12.71 2.22 0.94
CA CYS A 252 -12.32 1.18 -0.01
C CYS A 252 -13.41 0.90 -1.05
N LYS A 253 -14.67 0.80 -0.63
CA LYS A 253 -15.82 0.59 -1.54
C LYS A 253 -15.94 1.71 -2.57
N VAL A 254 -15.92 2.96 -2.11
CA VAL A 254 -16.05 4.13 -3.01
C VAL A 254 -14.95 4.16 -4.05
N PHE A 255 -13.70 3.89 -3.65
CA PHE A 255 -12.59 3.78 -4.59
C PHE A 255 -12.81 2.65 -5.59
N CYS A 256 -13.10 1.44 -5.11
CA CYS A 256 -13.27 0.24 -5.94
C CYS A 256 -14.45 0.37 -6.91
N GLU A 257 -15.59 0.88 -6.47
CA GLU A 257 -16.73 1.12 -7.37
C GLU A 257 -16.40 2.14 -8.46
N LYS A 258 -15.67 3.20 -8.12
CA LYS A 258 -15.25 4.20 -9.13
C LYS A 258 -14.28 3.62 -10.15
N ILE A 259 -13.36 2.76 -9.74
CA ILE A 259 -12.45 2.02 -10.65
C ILE A 259 -13.25 1.08 -11.55
N LYS A 260 -14.23 0.35 -10.99
CA LYS A 260 -15.13 -0.56 -11.72
C LYS A 260 -16.00 0.17 -12.75
N GLU A 261 -16.58 1.32 -12.37
CA GLU A 261 -17.35 2.19 -13.28
C GLU A 261 -16.54 2.65 -14.50
N ALA A 262 -15.22 2.86 -14.31
CA ALA A 262 -14.31 3.23 -15.39
C ALA A 262 -13.89 2.05 -16.27
N GLY A 263 -14.33 0.83 -15.96
CA GLY A 263 -14.06 -0.38 -16.75
C GLY A 263 -12.80 -1.12 -16.34
N TYR A 264 -12.17 -0.76 -15.24
CA TYR A 264 -11.03 -1.49 -14.67
C TYR A 264 -11.49 -2.50 -13.62
N ILE A 265 -10.62 -3.46 -13.30
CA ILE A 265 -10.87 -4.47 -12.28
C ILE A 265 -10.38 -3.92 -10.94
N PRO A 266 -11.26 -3.70 -9.95
CA PRO A 266 -10.84 -3.22 -8.64
C PRO A 266 -10.23 -4.33 -7.80
N MET A 267 -9.29 -3.96 -6.93
CA MET A 267 -8.64 -4.87 -5.99
C MET A 267 -8.34 -4.12 -4.68
N VAL A 268 -8.30 -4.85 -3.57
CA VAL A 268 -7.90 -4.31 -2.26
C VAL A 268 -6.59 -4.96 -1.84
N TYR A 269 -5.57 -4.15 -1.60
CA TYR A 269 -4.29 -4.58 -1.05
C TYR A 269 -4.20 -4.22 0.43
N GLY A 270 -3.61 -5.13 1.20
CA GLY A 270 -3.26 -4.91 2.59
C GLY A 270 -2.46 -6.06 3.19
N ASP A 271 -1.92 -5.81 4.36
CA ASP A 271 -1.29 -6.84 5.19
C ASP A 271 -2.30 -7.51 6.14
N SER A 272 -1.82 -8.46 6.97
CA SER A 272 -2.67 -9.14 7.95
C SER A 272 -3.33 -8.16 8.93
N GLU A 273 -2.63 -7.08 9.36
CA GLU A 273 -3.22 -6.07 10.25
C GLU A 273 -4.37 -5.33 9.57
N THR A 274 -4.24 -5.02 8.29
CA THR A 274 -5.28 -4.37 7.50
C THR A 274 -6.55 -5.18 7.48
N PHE A 275 -6.47 -6.44 7.10
CA PHE A 275 -7.64 -7.32 6.97
C PHE A 275 -8.23 -7.76 8.31
N GLU A 276 -7.43 -7.80 9.38
CA GLU A 276 -7.91 -8.20 10.71
C GLU A 276 -8.49 -7.03 11.51
N LYS A 277 -7.99 -5.79 11.31
CA LYS A 277 -8.24 -4.68 12.25
C LYS A 277 -8.63 -3.36 11.59
N LEU A 278 -8.35 -3.17 10.30
CA LEU A 278 -8.53 -1.86 9.68
C LEU A 278 -9.74 -1.78 8.76
N ILE A 279 -10.14 -2.90 8.15
CA ILE A 279 -11.29 -2.99 7.24
C ILE A 279 -12.15 -4.22 7.56
N ILE A 280 -13.35 -4.29 6.98
CA ILE A 280 -14.28 -5.43 7.06
C ILE A 280 -14.23 -6.18 5.72
N PRO A 281 -13.43 -7.27 5.59
CA PRO A 281 -13.29 -7.98 4.33
C PRO A 281 -14.62 -8.50 3.77
N GLN A 282 -15.57 -8.89 4.64
CA GLN A 282 -16.88 -9.39 4.26
C GLN A 282 -17.69 -8.38 3.44
N GLU A 283 -17.48 -7.09 3.70
CA GLU A 283 -18.13 -6.02 2.96
C GLU A 283 -17.44 -5.66 1.64
N LEU A 284 -16.29 -6.27 1.38
CA LEU A 284 -15.46 -6.08 0.19
C LEU A 284 -15.39 -7.35 -0.67
N ALA A 285 -16.28 -8.33 -0.41
CA ALA A 285 -16.30 -9.64 -1.08
C ALA A 285 -16.49 -9.58 -2.61
N ALA A 286 -17.00 -8.45 -3.12
CA ALA A 286 -17.12 -8.18 -4.55
C ALA A 286 -15.80 -7.88 -5.27
N TYR A 287 -14.69 -7.74 -4.54
CA TYR A 287 -13.39 -7.36 -5.08
C TYR A 287 -12.34 -8.43 -4.80
N ASP A 288 -11.38 -8.56 -5.70
CA ASP A 288 -10.21 -9.42 -5.49
C ASP A 288 -9.32 -8.85 -4.37
N PHE A 289 -8.68 -9.73 -3.60
CA PHE A 289 -7.69 -9.35 -2.58
C PHE A 289 -6.27 -9.62 -3.04
N TRP A 290 -5.39 -8.67 -2.74
CA TRP A 290 -3.94 -8.81 -2.81
C TRP A 290 -3.40 -8.75 -1.38
N ILE A 291 -3.00 -9.90 -0.86
CA ILE A 291 -2.55 -10.04 0.53
C ILE A 291 -1.03 -9.90 0.63
N CYS A 292 -0.57 -9.27 1.71
CA CYS A 292 0.85 -9.17 2.04
C CYS A 292 1.16 -9.96 3.32
N GLU A 293 1.82 -11.10 3.17
CA GLU A 293 2.30 -11.93 4.27
C GLU A 293 3.71 -12.43 3.94
N THR A 294 4.73 -11.83 4.56
CA THR A 294 6.15 -12.03 4.21
C THR A 294 6.94 -12.88 5.21
N ASN A 295 6.25 -13.52 6.15
CA ASN A 295 6.85 -14.35 7.19
C ASN A 295 7.08 -15.82 6.78
N GLY A 296 6.88 -16.14 5.49
CA GLY A 296 7.04 -17.50 4.96
C GLY A 296 5.83 -18.42 5.17
N THR A 297 4.73 -17.88 5.67
CA THR A 297 3.46 -18.58 5.83
C THR A 297 2.34 -17.73 5.26
N MET A 298 1.26 -18.38 4.86
CA MET A 298 0.03 -17.75 4.42
C MET A 298 -1.07 -18.14 5.41
N THR A 299 -1.65 -17.13 6.05
CA THR A 299 -2.65 -17.33 7.12
C THR A 299 -3.98 -16.67 6.82
N PHE A 300 -4.06 -15.91 5.73
CA PHE A 300 -5.27 -15.22 5.32
C PHE A 300 -6.42 -16.22 5.12
N PRO A 301 -7.58 -16.06 5.82
CA PRO A 301 -8.60 -17.09 5.89
C PRO A 301 -9.52 -17.15 4.66
N TYR A 302 -9.54 -16.13 3.83
CA TYR A 302 -10.44 -16.01 2.69
C TYR A 302 -9.74 -16.21 1.35
N GLU A 303 -10.51 -16.44 0.29
CA GLU A 303 -9.99 -16.46 -1.08
C GLU A 303 -9.29 -15.16 -1.43
N PHE A 304 -8.18 -15.25 -2.12
CA PHE A 304 -7.37 -14.13 -2.60
C PHE A 304 -6.84 -14.40 -4.00
N ALA A 305 -6.50 -13.34 -4.71
CA ALA A 305 -6.01 -13.44 -6.08
C ALA A 305 -4.49 -13.29 -6.17
N VAL A 306 -3.87 -12.50 -5.29
CA VAL A 306 -2.44 -12.21 -5.30
C VAL A 306 -1.88 -12.33 -3.88
N TRP A 307 -0.70 -12.94 -3.76
CA TRP A 307 0.07 -13.02 -2.52
C TRP A 307 1.44 -12.38 -2.69
N GLN A 308 1.67 -11.27 -1.99
CA GLN A 308 2.98 -10.66 -1.83
C GLN A 308 3.71 -11.36 -0.68
N TYR A 309 4.69 -12.17 -1.02
CA TYR A 309 5.39 -13.03 -0.06
C TYR A 309 6.77 -12.52 0.34
N SER A 310 7.27 -11.48 -0.33
CA SER A 310 8.59 -10.92 -0.02
C SER A 310 8.66 -9.40 -0.29
N HIS A 311 9.28 -8.68 0.65
CA HIS A 311 9.71 -7.28 0.46
C HIS A 311 11.20 -7.16 0.11
N LYS A 312 11.92 -8.28 0.01
CA LYS A 312 13.39 -8.34 -0.13
C LYS A 312 13.81 -9.22 -1.30
N GLY A 313 12.99 -9.27 -2.33
CA GLY A 313 13.33 -10.00 -3.53
C GLY A 313 14.43 -9.30 -4.31
N THR A 314 15.20 -10.09 -5.06
CA THR A 314 16.17 -9.59 -6.03
C THR A 314 15.65 -9.90 -7.42
N VAL A 315 15.50 -8.87 -8.26
CA VAL A 315 15.01 -8.99 -9.64
C VAL A 315 16.01 -8.35 -10.58
N SER A 316 16.40 -9.08 -11.62
CA SER A 316 17.32 -8.56 -12.64
C SER A 316 16.72 -7.29 -13.26
N GLY A 317 17.52 -6.24 -13.38
CA GLY A 317 17.03 -4.95 -13.92
C GLY A 317 16.53 -3.95 -12.87
N ILE A 318 16.39 -4.34 -11.61
CA ILE A 318 16.05 -3.46 -10.51
C ILE A 318 17.21 -3.38 -9.53
N LYS A 319 17.47 -2.20 -8.98
CA LYS A 319 18.50 -1.99 -7.97
C LYS A 319 17.88 -2.02 -6.58
N GLY A 320 18.41 -2.90 -5.72
CA GLY A 320 17.94 -3.04 -4.33
C GLY A 320 16.77 -4.01 -4.20
N ASP A 321 16.14 -3.97 -3.04
CA ASP A 321 15.06 -4.85 -2.69
C ASP A 321 13.79 -4.53 -3.51
N THR A 322 13.08 -5.58 -3.90
CA THR A 322 11.85 -5.51 -4.67
C THR A 322 10.80 -6.41 -4.03
N ASN A 323 9.58 -5.92 -3.98
CA ASN A 323 8.45 -6.74 -3.56
C ASN A 323 8.15 -7.78 -4.63
N ILE A 324 7.99 -9.05 -4.22
CA ILE A 324 7.65 -10.15 -5.11
C ILE A 324 6.33 -10.77 -4.67
N SER A 325 5.48 -10.99 -5.66
CA SER A 325 4.16 -11.60 -5.51
C SER A 325 4.00 -12.78 -6.45
N ILE A 326 3.09 -13.67 -6.10
CA ILE A 326 2.48 -14.61 -7.04
C ILE A 326 1.01 -14.29 -7.22
N SER A 327 0.53 -14.34 -8.46
CA SER A 327 -0.90 -14.29 -8.78
C SER A 327 -1.39 -15.72 -9.02
N LEU A 328 -2.55 -16.03 -8.45
CA LEU A 328 -3.26 -17.32 -8.61
C LEU A 328 -4.31 -17.25 -9.71
N LYS A 329 -4.45 -16.10 -10.34
CA LYS A 329 -5.48 -15.77 -11.33
C LYS A 329 -4.86 -14.94 -12.46
N GLU A 330 -5.35 -15.14 -13.66
CA GLU A 330 -5.17 -14.21 -14.79
C GLU A 330 -6.47 -13.44 -15.04
N TRP A 331 -6.39 -12.21 -15.52
CA TRP A 331 -7.51 -11.36 -15.86
C TRP A 331 -7.57 -11.02 -17.34
#